data_8ae2f90bef82f47d4945f26c44a3c5e5
#
_entry.id   8ae2f90bef82f47d4945f26c44a3c5e5
#
_cell.length_a   1.000
_cell.length_b   1.000
_cell.length_c   1.000
_cell.angle_alpha   90.00
_cell.angle_beta   90.00
_cell.angle_gamma   90.00
#
_symmetry.space_group_name_H-M   'P 1'
#
loop_
_entity.id
_entity.type
_entity.pdbx_description
1 polymer ?
#
loop_
_entity_poly.entity_id
_entity_poly.type
_entity_poly.pdbx_seq_one_letter_code
_entity_poly.pdbx_strand_id
1 'polypeptide(L)'
;VQPRFSASRFWEVSLRHRCTWTSMVPFCLRALAAHEVPAMHHYRLWGNGVASLPTDAHFRVKTIGWWGMTETITHGIVSDPFVPAPAMSIGKPLPAYEIAITHDDGSPVELGETGALLIRGIPGLSLFKEYLNNPKATAESFDEQGFFITGDRVTLMEDGYIRFADRDKDMLKVGGENVAASEIETVIMGVGGVQECAVVGRKDPMLDEVPVAFLLVPGGEAGAAKDLKEKVMAHCRKSLADFKVPREIRIVDALPRSTLEKIAKAELRRQLEAD
;
A
#
# COMPACT_ATOMS: atom_id res chain seq x y z
N VAL A 1 -25.64 5.95 -3.92
CA VAL A 1 -24.64 4.86 -3.77
C VAL A 1 -24.66 4.03 -5.05
N GLN A 2 -23.50 3.78 -5.65
CA GLN A 2 -23.37 2.86 -6.78
C GLN A 2 -23.05 1.45 -6.24
N PRO A 3 -23.63 0.39 -6.81
CA PRO A 3 -23.36 -0.99 -6.40
C PRO A 3 -21.91 -1.42 -6.64
N ARG A 4 -21.29 -0.85 -7.68
CA ARG A 4 -19.89 -1.10 -8.07
C ARG A 4 -19.25 0.17 -8.61
N PHE A 5 -17.94 0.30 -8.44
CA PHE A 5 -17.17 1.33 -9.13
C PHE A 5 -17.25 1.13 -10.65
N SER A 6 -17.42 2.23 -11.37
CA SER A 6 -17.43 2.25 -12.85
C SER A 6 -16.69 3.51 -13.31
N ALA A 7 -15.51 3.33 -13.89
CA ALA A 7 -14.70 4.44 -14.36
C ALA A 7 -15.41 5.23 -15.46
N SER A 8 -16.09 4.56 -16.39
CA SER A 8 -16.82 5.22 -17.50
C SER A 8 -18.00 6.07 -17.03
N ARG A 9 -18.60 5.77 -15.86
CA ARG A 9 -19.72 6.51 -15.29
C ARG A 9 -19.34 7.46 -14.17
N PHE A 10 -18.09 7.41 -13.71
CA PHE A 10 -17.65 8.16 -12.54
C PHE A 10 -17.91 9.66 -12.67
N TRP A 11 -17.42 10.26 -13.74
CA TRP A 11 -17.56 11.69 -13.95
C TRP A 11 -19.01 12.12 -14.21
N GLU A 12 -19.78 11.33 -15.00
CA GLU A 12 -21.22 11.59 -15.22
C GLU A 12 -21.97 11.69 -13.89
N VAL A 13 -21.80 10.69 -13.03
CA VAL A 13 -22.49 10.63 -11.73
C VAL A 13 -21.99 11.73 -10.80
N SER A 14 -20.69 11.96 -10.76
CA SER A 14 -20.08 12.97 -9.90
C SER A 14 -20.55 14.38 -10.24
N LEU A 15 -20.66 14.71 -11.52
CA LEU A 15 -21.18 16.00 -11.99
C LEU A 15 -22.66 16.16 -11.70
N ARG A 16 -23.47 15.13 -12.05
CA ARG A 16 -24.93 15.11 -11.80
C ARG A 16 -25.26 15.39 -10.34
N HIS A 17 -24.52 14.78 -9.41
CA HIS A 17 -24.78 14.89 -7.98
C HIS A 17 -23.90 15.95 -7.30
N ARG A 18 -23.09 16.69 -8.04
CA ARG A 18 -22.18 17.72 -7.53
C ARG A 18 -21.34 17.21 -6.37
N CYS A 19 -20.76 16.03 -6.52
CA CYS A 19 -19.99 15.37 -5.48
C CYS A 19 -18.76 16.20 -5.11
N THR A 20 -18.58 16.44 -3.81
CA THR A 20 -17.48 17.27 -3.28
C THR A 20 -16.37 16.45 -2.65
N TRP A 21 -16.62 15.19 -2.37
CA TRP A 21 -15.69 14.27 -1.74
C TRP A 21 -15.93 12.81 -2.18
N THR A 22 -14.86 12.03 -2.23
CA THR A 22 -14.94 10.57 -2.40
C THR A 22 -13.68 9.89 -1.84
N SER A 23 -13.80 8.60 -1.52
CA SER A 23 -12.66 7.74 -1.24
C SER A 23 -12.20 7.08 -2.54
N MET A 24 -10.89 7.12 -2.79
CA MET A 24 -10.27 6.56 -3.99
C MET A 24 -9.17 5.58 -3.58
N VAL A 25 -9.28 4.37 -4.04
CA VAL A 25 -8.17 3.40 -3.94
C VAL A 25 -7.32 3.45 -5.21
N PRO A 26 -6.05 3.00 -5.18
CA PRO A 26 -5.14 3.09 -6.33
C PRO A 26 -5.71 2.51 -7.64
N PHE A 27 -6.47 1.43 -7.55
CA PHE A 27 -7.18 0.86 -8.70
C PHE A 27 -8.14 1.87 -9.36
N CYS A 28 -8.94 2.60 -8.57
CA CYS A 28 -9.88 3.60 -9.09
C CYS A 28 -9.14 4.73 -9.81
N LEU A 29 -8.02 5.22 -9.26
CA LEU A 29 -7.22 6.26 -9.88
C LEU A 29 -6.64 5.80 -11.22
N ARG A 30 -6.09 4.59 -11.28
CA ARG A 30 -5.57 4.02 -12.55
C ARG A 30 -6.66 3.86 -13.59
N ALA A 31 -7.82 3.33 -13.20
CA ALA A 31 -8.94 3.15 -14.12
C ALA A 31 -9.48 4.49 -14.64
N LEU A 32 -9.48 5.54 -13.80
CA LEU A 32 -9.93 6.87 -14.21
C LEU A 32 -8.91 7.61 -15.09
N ALA A 33 -7.61 7.32 -14.97
CA ALA A 33 -6.57 7.95 -15.78
C ALA A 33 -6.74 7.71 -17.29
N ALA A 34 -7.45 6.65 -17.69
CA ALA A 34 -7.80 6.36 -19.08
C ALA A 34 -9.02 7.17 -19.59
N HIS A 35 -9.67 7.97 -18.75
CA HIS A 35 -10.85 8.75 -19.10
C HIS A 35 -10.56 10.24 -19.03
N GLU A 36 -11.21 11.00 -19.90
CA GLU A 36 -11.10 12.46 -19.92
C GLU A 36 -11.60 13.05 -18.59
N VAL A 37 -10.80 13.94 -18.01
CA VAL A 37 -11.17 14.68 -16.81
C VAL A 37 -12.00 15.90 -17.23
N PRO A 38 -13.25 16.06 -16.75
CA PRO A 38 -14.09 17.21 -17.08
C PRO A 38 -13.38 18.53 -16.80
N ALA A 39 -13.57 19.53 -17.66
CA ALA A 39 -12.98 20.86 -17.49
C ALA A 39 -13.26 21.47 -16.10
N MET A 40 -14.45 21.20 -15.56
CA MET A 40 -14.87 21.59 -14.21
C MET A 40 -15.56 20.44 -13.49
N HIS A 41 -15.33 20.33 -12.19
CA HIS A 41 -16.02 19.42 -11.28
C HIS A 41 -16.11 20.05 -9.89
N HIS A 42 -16.84 19.40 -8.97
CA HIS A 42 -17.12 19.92 -7.63
C HIS A 42 -16.26 19.31 -6.51
N TYR A 43 -15.37 18.37 -6.84
CA TYR A 43 -14.52 17.78 -5.82
C TYR A 43 -13.61 18.81 -5.17
N ARG A 44 -13.59 18.78 -3.84
CA ARG A 44 -12.69 19.59 -3.00
C ARG A 44 -11.44 18.79 -2.63
N LEU A 45 -11.64 17.51 -2.33
CA LEU A 45 -10.58 16.58 -1.98
C LEU A 45 -11.02 15.14 -2.21
N TRP A 46 -10.04 14.28 -2.36
CA TRP A 46 -10.20 12.84 -2.37
C TRP A 46 -9.45 12.21 -1.20
N GLY A 47 -10.08 11.25 -0.50
CA GLY A 47 -9.40 10.40 0.47
C GLY A 47 -8.68 9.25 -0.25
N ASN A 48 -7.44 9.02 0.11
CA ASN A 48 -6.61 7.94 -0.44
C ASN A 48 -5.73 7.33 0.67
N GLY A 49 -5.07 6.21 0.38
CA GLY A 49 -4.08 5.64 1.28
C GLY A 49 -2.89 6.57 1.55
N VAL A 50 -2.63 7.58 0.69
CA VAL A 50 -1.53 8.54 0.86
C VAL A 50 -1.94 9.94 0.38
N ALA A 51 -1.28 10.96 0.91
CA ALA A 51 -1.50 12.36 0.56
C ALA A 51 -0.60 12.82 -0.60
N SER A 52 -1.03 13.88 -1.27
CA SER A 52 -0.24 14.62 -2.26
C SER A 52 0.30 13.70 -3.37
N LEU A 53 -0.62 12.99 -4.01
CA LEU A 53 -0.30 12.07 -5.09
C LEU A 53 0.18 12.82 -6.36
N PRO A 54 1.07 12.23 -7.15
CA PRO A 54 1.43 12.78 -8.47
C PRO A 54 0.21 12.99 -9.40
N THR A 55 -0.86 12.24 -9.18
CA THR A 55 -2.11 12.33 -9.96
C THR A 55 -3.00 13.52 -9.58
N ASP A 56 -2.71 14.24 -8.49
CA ASP A 56 -3.52 15.38 -8.03
C ASP A 56 -3.62 16.48 -9.09
N ALA A 57 -2.50 16.78 -9.76
CA ALA A 57 -2.47 17.75 -10.85
C ALA A 57 -3.32 17.31 -12.06
N HIS A 58 -3.25 16.03 -12.43
CA HIS A 58 -4.02 15.47 -13.54
C HIS A 58 -5.53 15.56 -13.29
N PHE A 59 -5.98 15.14 -12.12
CA PHE A 59 -7.40 15.17 -11.76
C PHE A 59 -7.86 16.51 -11.22
N ARG A 60 -6.95 17.45 -10.96
CA ARG A 60 -7.22 18.76 -10.32
C ARG A 60 -7.97 18.62 -8.99
N VAL A 61 -7.61 17.62 -8.21
CA VAL A 61 -8.18 17.33 -6.88
C VAL A 61 -7.04 17.02 -5.92
N LYS A 62 -7.02 17.68 -4.77
CA LYS A 62 -6.11 17.38 -3.69
C LYS A 62 -6.45 16.00 -3.08
N THR A 63 -5.44 15.17 -2.89
CA THR A 63 -5.58 13.94 -2.09
C THR A 63 -5.15 14.16 -0.66
N ILE A 64 -5.87 13.55 0.28
CA ILE A 64 -5.47 13.42 1.68
C ILE A 64 -5.20 11.95 1.98
N GLY A 65 -4.12 11.70 2.72
CA GLY A 65 -3.75 10.38 3.18
C GLY A 65 -4.50 9.98 4.44
N TRP A 66 -4.78 8.69 4.57
CA TRP A 66 -5.26 8.09 5.79
C TRP A 66 -4.82 6.64 5.92
N TRP A 67 -4.74 6.19 7.14
CA TRP A 67 -4.50 4.81 7.47
C TRP A 67 -5.50 4.35 8.55
N GLY A 68 -5.98 3.15 8.39
CA GLY A 68 -6.84 2.46 9.33
C GLY A 68 -7.13 1.05 8.86
N MET A 69 -7.65 0.26 9.74
CA MET A 69 -8.02 -1.12 9.52
C MET A 69 -9.33 -1.44 10.24
N THR A 70 -9.87 -2.63 10.05
CA THR A 70 -11.14 -3.02 10.70
C THR A 70 -11.05 -2.90 12.23
N GLU A 71 -9.92 -3.25 12.79
CA GLU A 71 -9.63 -3.24 14.21
C GLU A 71 -9.54 -1.83 14.80
N THR A 72 -9.24 -0.82 14.00
CA THR A 72 -9.24 0.59 14.43
C THR A 72 -10.60 1.27 14.28
N ILE A 73 -11.65 0.53 13.86
CA ILE A 73 -13.04 1.00 13.69
C ILE A 73 -13.15 2.15 12.69
N THR A 74 -12.24 3.12 12.75
CA THR A 74 -12.10 4.24 11.83
C THR A 74 -10.62 4.44 11.46
N HIS A 75 -10.29 5.57 10.85
CA HIS A 75 -8.90 5.88 10.55
C HIS A 75 -8.16 6.31 11.83
N GLY A 76 -7.06 5.62 12.15
CA GLY A 76 -6.20 5.98 13.29
C GLY A 76 -5.21 7.11 12.95
N ILE A 77 -4.86 7.24 11.69
CA ILE A 77 -3.90 8.22 11.16
C ILE A 77 -4.54 8.90 9.96
N VAL A 78 -4.50 10.24 9.89
CA VAL A 78 -5.17 11.03 8.83
C VAL A 78 -4.38 12.31 8.54
N SER A 79 -4.34 12.73 7.28
CA SER A 79 -3.84 14.05 6.91
C SER A 79 -4.89 15.13 7.18
N ASP A 80 -4.47 16.26 7.73
CA ASP A 80 -5.32 17.43 7.83
C ASP A 80 -5.63 17.97 6.41
N PRO A 81 -6.91 18.13 6.04
CA PRO A 81 -7.27 18.66 4.72
C PRO A 81 -6.88 20.12 4.50
N PHE A 82 -6.62 20.88 5.55
CA PHE A 82 -6.30 22.30 5.50
C PHE A 82 -4.79 22.60 5.58
N VAL A 83 -3.99 21.63 5.97
CA VAL A 83 -2.54 21.75 6.09
C VAL A 83 -1.85 20.93 5.01
N PRO A 84 -0.84 21.48 4.29
CA PRO A 84 -0.05 20.67 3.36
C PRO A 84 0.60 19.49 4.08
N ALA A 85 0.39 18.30 3.55
CA ALA A 85 1.01 17.07 4.04
C ALA A 85 2.18 16.69 3.11
N PRO A 86 3.26 16.11 3.62
CA PRO A 86 4.33 15.56 2.81
C PRO A 86 3.79 14.56 1.80
N ALA A 87 4.37 14.53 0.61
CA ALA A 87 3.99 13.58 -0.42
C ALA A 87 4.12 12.14 0.09
N MET A 88 3.16 11.29 -0.27
CA MET A 88 3.11 9.88 0.12
C MET A 88 2.96 9.62 1.61
N SER A 89 2.68 10.64 2.45
CA SER A 89 2.35 10.42 3.86
C SER A 89 0.93 9.91 4.04
N ILE A 90 0.72 9.12 5.09
CA ILE A 90 -0.62 8.69 5.54
C ILE A 90 -1.24 9.66 6.55
N GLY A 91 -0.49 10.70 6.98
CA GLY A 91 -0.95 11.73 7.91
C GLY A 91 -0.28 11.66 9.27
N LYS A 92 -1.02 12.10 10.28
CA LYS A 92 -0.65 12.10 11.71
C LYS A 92 -1.69 11.34 12.53
N PRO A 93 -1.33 10.84 13.73
CA PRO A 93 -2.28 10.18 14.62
C PRO A 93 -3.44 11.09 14.98
N LEU A 94 -4.65 10.55 15.01
CA LEU A 94 -5.81 11.26 15.53
C LEU A 94 -5.79 11.24 17.09
N PRO A 95 -6.38 12.26 17.75
CA PRO A 95 -6.38 12.38 19.21
C PRO A 95 -7.01 11.20 19.97
N ALA A 96 -7.82 10.37 19.31
CA ALA A 96 -8.42 9.18 19.91
C ALA A 96 -7.47 7.98 20.03
N TYR A 97 -6.24 8.12 19.49
CA TYR A 97 -5.25 7.06 19.42
C TYR A 97 -3.89 7.52 19.90
N GLU A 98 -3.20 6.61 20.53
CA GLU A 98 -1.78 6.68 20.79
C GLU A 98 -1.07 5.70 19.86
N ILE A 99 0.07 6.09 19.29
CA ILE A 99 0.88 5.22 18.44
C ILE A 99 2.29 5.07 19.00
N ALA A 100 2.88 3.92 18.74
CA ALA A 100 4.31 3.68 18.86
C ALA A 100 4.84 3.13 17.53
N ILE A 101 6.03 3.53 17.16
CA ILE A 101 6.76 2.97 16.01
C ILE A 101 8.06 2.42 16.57
N THR A 102 8.25 1.11 16.45
CA THR A 102 9.35 0.42 17.13
C THR A 102 10.15 -0.47 16.19
N HIS A 103 11.41 -0.64 16.53
CA HIS A 103 12.23 -1.73 15.98
C HIS A 103 11.73 -3.10 16.47
N ASP A 104 12.26 -4.18 15.91
CA ASP A 104 11.89 -5.54 16.28
C ASP A 104 12.28 -5.90 17.74
N ASP A 105 13.21 -5.18 18.35
CA ASP A 105 13.58 -5.30 19.76
C ASP A 105 12.70 -4.46 20.71
N GLY A 106 11.71 -3.75 20.18
CA GLY A 106 10.80 -2.87 20.94
C GLY A 106 11.32 -1.46 21.21
N SER A 107 12.56 -1.13 20.84
CA SER A 107 13.08 0.24 20.95
C SER A 107 12.39 1.18 19.97
N PRO A 108 12.16 2.46 20.35
CA PRO A 108 11.54 3.43 19.44
C PRO A 108 12.45 3.74 18.25
N VAL A 109 11.86 3.99 17.09
CA VAL A 109 12.58 4.42 15.89
C VAL A 109 12.95 5.89 15.97
N GLU A 110 14.04 6.25 15.29
CA GLU A 110 14.42 7.64 15.05
C GLU A 110 13.76 8.21 13.78
N LEU A 111 13.91 9.51 13.58
CA LEU A 111 13.39 10.21 12.42
C LEU A 111 13.99 9.64 11.11
N GLY A 112 13.13 9.30 10.16
CA GLY A 112 13.52 8.69 8.88
C GLY A 112 13.60 7.17 8.92
N GLU A 113 13.54 6.56 10.10
CA GLU A 113 13.57 5.11 10.23
C GLU A 113 12.21 4.46 10.08
N THR A 114 12.24 3.18 9.75
CA THR A 114 11.05 2.34 9.55
C THR A 114 10.93 1.31 10.67
N GLY A 115 9.77 1.25 11.29
CA GLY A 115 9.47 0.28 12.36
C GLY A 115 8.06 -0.27 12.28
N ALA A 116 7.75 -1.19 13.19
CA ALA A 116 6.42 -1.74 13.38
C ALA A 116 5.49 -0.66 13.93
N LEU A 117 4.30 -0.53 13.33
CA LEU A 117 3.27 0.37 13.82
C LEU A 117 2.44 -0.33 14.90
N LEU A 118 2.45 0.23 16.08
CA LEU A 118 1.60 -0.17 17.19
C LEU A 118 0.60 0.96 17.47
N ILE A 119 -0.64 0.60 17.79
CA ILE A 119 -1.70 1.58 18.06
C ILE A 119 -2.47 1.22 19.33
N ARG A 120 -2.73 2.21 20.18
CA ARG A 120 -3.55 2.05 21.37
C ARG A 120 -4.75 2.99 21.32
N GLY A 121 -5.88 2.48 21.77
CA GLY A 121 -7.15 3.21 21.85
C GLY A 121 -8.06 2.57 22.89
N ILE A 122 -9.34 2.93 22.90
CA ILE A 122 -10.32 2.41 23.84
C ILE A 122 -11.05 1.22 23.18
N PRO A 123 -10.91 -0.02 23.71
CA PRO A 123 -11.60 -1.19 23.18
C PRO A 123 -13.13 -0.98 23.13
N GLY A 124 -13.75 -1.31 22.01
CA GLY A 124 -15.18 -1.13 21.75
C GLY A 124 -15.59 0.32 21.42
N LEU A 125 -14.66 1.29 21.42
CA LEU A 125 -14.93 2.69 21.07
C LEU A 125 -14.05 3.17 19.91
N SER A 126 -12.75 3.15 20.04
CA SER A 126 -11.80 3.51 18.99
C SER A 126 -10.99 2.32 18.48
N LEU A 127 -10.86 1.26 19.27
CA LEU A 127 -10.39 -0.05 18.81
C LEU A 127 -11.51 -1.08 18.91
N PHE A 128 -11.40 -2.15 18.10
CA PHE A 128 -12.30 -3.29 18.22
C PHE A 128 -12.26 -3.88 19.64
N LYS A 129 -13.32 -4.57 20.02
CA LYS A 129 -13.39 -5.18 21.34
C LYS A 129 -12.63 -6.50 21.36
N GLU A 130 -12.92 -7.36 20.41
CA GLU A 130 -12.40 -8.72 20.33
C GLU A 130 -12.64 -9.34 18.95
N TYR A 131 -11.88 -10.35 18.58
CA TYR A 131 -12.23 -11.24 17.48
C TYR A 131 -13.31 -12.23 17.90
N LEU A 132 -14.40 -12.27 17.15
CA LEU A 132 -15.57 -13.09 17.48
C LEU A 132 -15.18 -14.57 17.64
N ASN A 133 -15.51 -15.14 18.81
CA ASN A 133 -15.21 -16.53 19.17
C ASN A 133 -13.72 -16.92 19.06
N ASN A 134 -12.81 -15.95 19.13
CA ASN A 134 -11.38 -16.21 19.06
C ASN A 134 -10.60 -15.41 20.12
N PRO A 135 -10.74 -15.74 21.41
CA PRO A 135 -10.06 -15.02 22.49
C PRO A 135 -8.54 -15.14 22.44
N LYS A 136 -8.02 -16.25 21.89
CA LYS A 136 -6.59 -16.44 21.71
C LYS A 136 -6.02 -15.41 20.73
N ALA A 137 -6.61 -15.29 19.53
CA ALA A 137 -6.16 -14.29 18.55
C ALA A 137 -6.32 -12.87 19.08
N THR A 138 -7.36 -12.60 19.88
CA THR A 138 -7.53 -11.30 20.52
C THR A 138 -6.38 -11.01 21.49
N ALA A 139 -6.04 -11.94 22.37
CA ALA A 139 -4.93 -11.77 23.32
C ALA A 139 -3.57 -11.60 22.60
N GLU A 140 -3.31 -12.40 21.56
CA GLU A 140 -2.07 -12.34 20.77
C GLU A 140 -1.93 -11.07 19.92
N SER A 141 -3.02 -10.30 19.75
CA SER A 141 -3.02 -9.07 18.96
C SER A 141 -2.57 -7.84 19.74
N PHE A 142 -2.39 -7.95 21.04
CA PHE A 142 -1.96 -6.84 21.89
C PHE A 142 -0.64 -7.18 22.58
N ASP A 143 0.19 -6.17 22.75
CA ASP A 143 1.39 -6.28 23.57
C ASP A 143 1.06 -6.12 25.07
N GLU A 144 2.10 -6.28 25.91
CA GLU A 144 1.97 -6.16 27.38
C GLU A 144 1.57 -4.74 27.84
N GLN A 145 1.78 -3.72 27.00
CA GLN A 145 1.44 -2.33 27.27
C GLN A 145 0.05 -1.95 26.76
N GLY A 146 -0.66 -2.89 26.12
CA GLY A 146 -2.01 -2.71 25.59
C GLY A 146 -2.04 -2.02 24.21
N PHE A 147 -0.92 -1.99 23.49
CA PHE A 147 -0.92 -1.58 22.09
C PHE A 147 -1.34 -2.75 21.20
N PHE A 148 -2.22 -2.45 20.25
CA PHE A 148 -2.59 -3.38 19.20
C PHE A 148 -1.46 -3.46 18.16
N ILE A 149 -1.01 -4.67 17.88
CA ILE A 149 0.04 -4.99 16.90
C ILE A 149 -0.59 -5.02 15.51
N THR A 150 -0.40 -3.95 14.73
CA THR A 150 -1.10 -3.77 13.46
C THR A 150 -0.62 -4.71 12.35
N GLY A 151 0.61 -5.19 12.44
CA GLY A 151 1.30 -5.92 11.38
C GLY A 151 1.65 -5.06 10.16
N ASP A 152 1.61 -3.74 10.31
CA ASP A 152 2.03 -2.77 9.31
C ASP A 152 3.34 -2.10 9.75
N ARG A 153 4.23 -1.84 8.81
CA ARG A 153 5.48 -1.08 9.02
C ARG A 153 5.34 0.31 8.42
N VAL A 154 5.85 1.28 9.15
CA VAL A 154 5.76 2.69 8.76
C VAL A 154 7.08 3.41 9.01
N THR A 155 7.32 4.49 8.26
CA THR A 155 8.48 5.37 8.46
C THR A 155 8.03 6.62 9.20
N LEU A 156 8.73 6.98 10.27
CA LEU A 156 8.54 8.25 10.96
C LEU A 156 9.14 9.38 10.12
N MET A 157 8.33 10.35 9.74
CA MET A 157 8.73 11.51 8.95
C MET A 157 8.83 12.76 9.84
N GLU A 158 9.36 13.85 9.29
CA GLU A 158 9.41 15.15 9.95
C GLU A 158 8.03 15.62 10.43
N ASP A 159 8.00 16.45 11.46
CA ASP A 159 6.78 17.02 12.06
C ASP A 159 5.76 15.99 12.52
N GLY A 160 6.17 14.74 12.78
CA GLY A 160 5.30 13.65 13.23
C GLY A 160 4.38 13.10 12.15
N TYR A 161 4.65 13.39 10.88
CA TYR A 161 4.01 12.68 9.78
C TYR A 161 4.50 11.25 9.68
N ILE A 162 3.68 10.40 9.08
CA ILE A 162 3.95 8.97 8.95
C ILE A 162 3.78 8.58 7.49
N ARG A 163 4.68 7.74 6.99
CA ARG A 163 4.59 7.12 5.68
C ARG A 163 4.45 5.62 5.82
N PHE A 164 3.47 5.05 5.13
CA PHE A 164 3.33 3.60 5.05
C PHE A 164 4.52 3.01 4.28
N ALA A 165 5.14 1.99 4.86
CA ALA A 165 6.22 1.25 4.20
C ALA A 165 5.70 -0.05 3.58
N ASP A 166 5.32 -1.02 4.39
CA ASP A 166 4.73 -2.28 3.92
C ASP A 166 4.03 -3.02 5.08
N ARG A 167 3.53 -4.23 4.81
CA ARG A 167 3.10 -5.16 5.84
C ARG A 167 4.24 -6.07 6.26
N ASP A 168 4.34 -6.41 7.54
CA ASP A 168 5.38 -7.32 8.05
C ASP A 168 5.44 -8.63 7.24
N LYS A 169 4.29 -9.21 6.96
CA LYS A 169 4.17 -10.44 6.16
C LYS A 169 4.57 -10.30 4.69
N ASP A 170 4.68 -9.09 4.18
CA ASP A 170 5.05 -8.78 2.79
C ASP A 170 6.47 -8.18 2.70
N MET A 171 7.12 -7.94 3.85
CA MET A 171 8.54 -7.65 3.92
C MET A 171 9.35 -8.89 3.53
N LEU A 172 10.37 -8.69 2.71
CA LEU A 172 11.34 -9.71 2.36
C LEU A 172 12.55 -9.59 3.29
N LYS A 173 13.16 -10.71 3.62
CA LYS A 173 14.44 -10.75 4.33
C LYS A 173 15.55 -11.10 3.36
N VAL A 174 16.31 -10.11 2.90
CA VAL A 174 17.34 -10.31 1.87
C VAL A 174 18.71 -10.02 2.47
N GLY A 175 19.48 -11.07 2.73
CA GLY A 175 20.83 -10.93 3.30
C GLY A 175 20.86 -10.26 4.66
N GLY A 176 19.83 -10.48 5.50
CA GLY A 176 19.68 -9.84 6.81
C GLY A 176 18.98 -8.48 6.78
N GLU A 177 18.73 -7.92 5.60
CA GLU A 177 18.05 -6.63 5.45
C GLU A 177 16.53 -6.82 5.24
N ASN A 178 15.75 -5.95 5.88
CA ASN A 178 14.30 -5.89 5.66
C ASN A 178 14.00 -5.07 4.39
N VAL A 179 13.40 -5.70 3.38
CA VAL A 179 13.09 -5.09 2.08
C VAL A 179 11.58 -5.02 1.89
N ALA A 180 11.05 -3.81 1.72
CA ALA A 180 9.65 -3.62 1.40
C ALA A 180 9.36 -4.06 -0.05
N ALA A 181 8.48 -5.03 -0.23
CA ALA A 181 8.03 -5.44 -1.55
C ALA A 181 7.40 -4.27 -2.33
N SER A 182 6.68 -3.40 -1.64
CA SER A 182 6.04 -2.21 -2.19
C SER A 182 7.02 -1.18 -2.79
N GLU A 183 8.23 -1.07 -2.24
CA GLU A 183 9.30 -0.22 -2.80
C GLU A 183 9.71 -0.72 -4.19
N ILE A 184 9.93 -2.02 -4.31
CA ILE A 184 10.29 -2.65 -5.58
C ILE A 184 9.13 -2.54 -6.58
N GLU A 185 7.90 -2.82 -6.14
CA GLU A 185 6.68 -2.70 -6.94
C GLU A 185 6.51 -1.28 -7.50
N THR A 186 6.75 -0.27 -6.68
CA THR A 186 6.65 1.14 -7.08
C THR A 186 7.63 1.48 -8.20
N VAL A 187 8.87 1.01 -8.10
CA VAL A 187 9.89 1.20 -9.14
C VAL A 187 9.49 0.49 -10.42
N ILE A 188 9.03 -0.77 -10.34
CA ILE A 188 8.59 -1.54 -11.52
C ILE A 188 7.40 -0.89 -12.20
N MET A 189 6.44 -0.37 -11.45
CA MET A 189 5.26 0.32 -11.99
C MET A 189 5.59 1.62 -12.73
N GLY A 190 6.79 2.18 -12.55
CA GLY A 190 7.32 3.29 -13.35
C GLY A 190 7.69 2.92 -14.77
N VAL A 191 7.75 1.63 -15.11
CA VAL A 191 8.11 1.15 -16.45
C VAL A 191 6.86 1.01 -17.32
N GLY A 192 6.86 1.68 -18.47
CA GLY A 192 5.74 1.59 -19.44
C GLY A 192 5.51 0.15 -19.91
N GLY A 193 4.25 -0.26 -20.00
CA GLY A 193 3.84 -1.60 -20.41
C GLY A 193 3.50 -2.53 -19.24
N VAL A 194 3.81 -2.18 -18.00
CA VAL A 194 3.38 -2.91 -16.80
C VAL A 194 2.01 -2.37 -16.35
N GLN A 195 1.01 -3.24 -16.25
CA GLN A 195 -0.33 -2.90 -15.80
C GLN A 195 -0.47 -3.02 -14.28
N GLU A 196 0.04 -4.12 -13.73
CA GLU A 196 0.13 -4.36 -12.30
C GLU A 196 1.38 -5.17 -11.98
N CYS A 197 1.84 -5.08 -10.73
CA CYS A 197 3.00 -5.80 -10.25
C CYS A 197 2.75 -6.31 -8.84
N ALA A 198 3.29 -7.49 -8.54
CA ALA A 198 3.42 -8.01 -7.19
C ALA A 198 4.82 -8.59 -6.98
N VAL A 199 5.46 -8.24 -5.87
CA VAL A 199 6.76 -8.77 -5.49
C VAL A 199 6.61 -9.63 -4.24
N VAL A 200 7.22 -10.80 -4.27
CA VAL A 200 7.28 -11.73 -3.14
C VAL A 200 8.68 -12.31 -2.99
N GLY A 201 9.01 -12.74 -1.77
CA GLY A 201 10.25 -13.43 -1.49
C GLY A 201 10.20 -14.89 -1.98
N ARG A 202 11.28 -15.35 -2.61
CA ARG A 202 11.59 -16.75 -2.80
C ARG A 202 12.78 -17.12 -1.93
N LYS A 203 12.73 -18.24 -1.24
CA LYS A 203 13.82 -18.73 -0.40
C LYS A 203 15.12 -18.88 -1.19
N ASP A 204 16.21 -18.41 -0.59
CA ASP A 204 17.55 -18.47 -1.14
C ASP A 204 18.54 -18.96 -0.08
N PRO A 205 19.42 -19.93 -0.40
CA PRO A 205 20.32 -20.52 0.59
C PRO A 205 21.36 -19.56 1.17
N MET A 206 21.67 -18.45 0.49
CA MET A 206 22.69 -17.47 0.92
C MET A 206 22.10 -16.19 1.47
N LEU A 207 20.93 -15.79 0.97
CA LEU A 207 20.33 -14.48 1.26
C LEU A 207 19.01 -14.58 2.02
N ASP A 208 18.67 -15.75 2.57
CA ASP A 208 17.37 -16.07 3.16
C ASP A 208 16.24 -16.00 2.12
N GLU A 209 16.04 -14.83 1.51
CA GLU A 209 15.10 -14.61 0.44
C GLU A 209 15.70 -13.75 -0.68
N VAL A 210 15.12 -13.88 -1.87
CA VAL A 210 15.39 -13.00 -3.01
C VAL A 210 14.08 -12.51 -3.60
N PRO A 211 14.00 -11.24 -4.05
CA PRO A 211 12.78 -10.71 -4.65
C PRO A 211 12.48 -11.38 -5.99
N VAL A 212 11.22 -11.79 -6.18
CA VAL A 212 10.64 -12.25 -7.45
C VAL A 212 9.46 -11.36 -7.79
N ALA A 213 9.46 -10.78 -8.99
CA ALA A 213 8.41 -9.90 -9.47
C ALA A 213 7.47 -10.63 -10.43
N PHE A 214 6.17 -10.55 -10.16
CA PHE A 214 5.10 -11.00 -11.04
C PHE A 214 4.48 -9.79 -11.72
N LEU A 215 4.46 -9.76 -13.05
CA LEU A 215 3.96 -8.65 -13.83
C LEU A 215 2.70 -9.05 -14.60
N LEU A 216 1.65 -8.28 -14.44
CA LEU A 216 0.50 -8.29 -15.33
C LEU A 216 0.72 -7.25 -16.41
N VAL A 217 0.63 -7.66 -17.67
CA VAL A 217 0.80 -6.79 -18.83
C VAL A 217 -0.40 -6.91 -19.77
N PRO A 218 -0.73 -5.87 -20.57
CA PRO A 218 -1.81 -5.96 -21.55
C PRO A 218 -1.56 -7.11 -22.55
N GLY A 219 -2.51 -8.05 -22.66
CA GLY A 219 -2.37 -9.21 -23.54
C GLY A 219 -1.50 -10.34 -22.97
N GLY A 220 -1.18 -10.32 -21.68
CA GLY A 220 -0.41 -11.36 -21.01
C GLY A 220 1.00 -11.53 -21.55
N GLU A 221 1.61 -12.70 -21.35
CA GLU A 221 2.98 -12.97 -21.82
C GLU A 221 3.11 -12.84 -23.35
N ALA A 222 2.08 -13.23 -24.11
CA ALA A 222 2.07 -13.12 -25.57
C ALA A 222 2.00 -11.67 -26.06
N GLY A 223 1.41 -10.76 -25.28
CA GLY A 223 1.32 -9.32 -25.56
C GLY A 223 2.50 -8.52 -25.07
N ALA A 224 3.38 -9.10 -24.26
CA ALA A 224 4.52 -8.43 -23.70
C ALA A 224 5.55 -8.07 -24.78
N ALA A 225 6.11 -6.87 -24.71
CA ALA A 225 7.26 -6.52 -25.55
C ALA A 225 8.45 -7.44 -25.21
N LYS A 226 9.15 -7.94 -26.22
CA LYS A 226 10.28 -8.88 -26.06
C LYS A 226 11.35 -8.39 -25.08
N ASP A 227 11.54 -7.08 -24.99
CA ASP A 227 12.53 -6.42 -24.15
C ASP A 227 11.96 -5.90 -22.80
N LEU A 228 10.69 -6.18 -22.47
CA LEU A 228 10.06 -5.64 -21.27
C LEU A 228 10.77 -6.09 -19.99
N LYS A 229 11.08 -7.38 -19.87
CA LYS A 229 11.80 -7.90 -18.70
C LYS A 229 13.17 -7.22 -18.54
N GLU A 230 13.89 -7.00 -19.64
CA GLU A 230 15.19 -6.32 -19.62
C GLU A 230 15.05 -4.84 -19.23
N LYS A 231 14.04 -4.14 -19.75
CA LYS A 231 13.73 -2.75 -19.36
C LYS A 231 13.41 -2.62 -17.89
N VAL A 232 12.56 -3.51 -17.35
CA VAL A 232 12.24 -3.55 -15.93
C VAL A 232 13.49 -3.79 -15.09
N MET A 233 14.30 -4.79 -15.45
CA MET A 233 15.56 -5.08 -14.74
C MET A 233 16.53 -3.91 -14.77
N ALA A 234 16.71 -3.27 -15.93
CA ALA A 234 17.58 -2.11 -16.07
C ALA A 234 17.08 -0.93 -15.21
N HIS A 235 15.77 -0.70 -15.18
CA HIS A 235 15.17 0.35 -14.36
C HIS A 235 15.33 0.07 -12.86
N CYS A 236 15.12 -1.17 -12.42
CA CYS A 236 15.35 -1.58 -11.03
C CYS A 236 16.82 -1.38 -10.62
N ARG A 237 17.79 -1.83 -11.43
CA ARG A 237 19.23 -1.64 -11.13
C ARG A 237 19.64 -0.19 -11.02
N LYS A 238 18.97 0.71 -11.74
CA LYS A 238 19.25 2.16 -11.68
C LYS A 238 18.67 2.82 -10.43
N SER A 239 17.56 2.27 -9.90
CA SER A 239 16.71 2.94 -8.91
C SER A 239 16.73 2.30 -7.52
N LEU A 240 17.22 1.06 -7.42
CA LEU A 240 17.24 0.27 -6.18
C LEU A 240 18.67 -0.15 -5.82
N ALA A 241 18.91 -0.39 -4.54
CA ALA A 241 20.12 -1.07 -4.08
C ALA A 241 20.17 -2.52 -4.63
N ASP A 242 21.35 -3.06 -4.85
CA ASP A 242 21.56 -4.35 -5.52
C ASP A 242 20.78 -5.52 -4.92
N PHE A 243 20.69 -5.57 -3.59
CA PHE A 243 19.96 -6.62 -2.88
C PHE A 243 18.43 -6.52 -3.02
N LYS A 244 17.89 -5.35 -3.41
CA LYS A 244 16.47 -5.12 -3.70
C LYS A 244 16.08 -5.43 -5.14
N VAL A 245 17.06 -5.58 -6.04
CA VAL A 245 16.76 -5.86 -7.45
C VAL A 245 16.17 -7.27 -7.60
N PRO A 246 15.02 -7.44 -8.28
CA PRO A 246 14.45 -8.76 -8.50
C PRO A 246 15.42 -9.73 -9.14
N ARG A 247 15.49 -10.95 -8.63
CA ARG A 247 16.30 -12.02 -9.24
C ARG A 247 15.58 -12.69 -10.38
N GLU A 248 14.26 -12.58 -10.41
CA GLU A 248 13.42 -13.16 -11.45
C GLU A 248 12.22 -12.24 -11.74
N ILE A 249 11.82 -12.20 -13.01
CA ILE A 249 10.59 -11.54 -13.48
C ILE A 249 9.74 -12.56 -14.22
N ARG A 250 8.50 -12.74 -13.73
CA ARG A 250 7.47 -13.58 -14.34
C ARG A 250 6.36 -12.71 -14.89
N ILE A 251 6.03 -12.88 -16.16
CA ILE A 251 4.84 -12.27 -16.75
C ILE A 251 3.71 -13.28 -16.59
N VAL A 252 2.58 -12.81 -16.10
CA VAL A 252 1.41 -13.65 -15.82
C VAL A 252 0.17 -13.09 -16.50
N ASP A 253 -0.77 -13.98 -16.85
CA ASP A 253 -2.04 -13.59 -17.47
C ASP A 253 -3.02 -13.03 -16.44
N ALA A 254 -2.86 -13.38 -15.16
CA ALA A 254 -3.64 -12.86 -14.06
C ALA A 254 -2.84 -12.92 -12.74
N LEU A 255 -3.07 -11.94 -11.88
CA LEU A 255 -2.61 -11.98 -10.49
C LEU A 255 -3.72 -12.53 -9.59
N PRO A 256 -3.42 -13.48 -8.67
CA PRO A 256 -4.41 -14.02 -7.75
C PRO A 256 -4.99 -12.92 -6.86
N ARG A 257 -6.29 -12.98 -6.61
CA ARG A 257 -7.04 -11.97 -5.84
C ARG A 257 -7.66 -12.55 -4.58
N SER A 258 -7.68 -11.74 -3.53
CA SER A 258 -8.50 -12.00 -2.34
C SER A 258 -9.96 -11.59 -2.58
N THR A 259 -10.85 -11.89 -1.63
CA THR A 259 -12.27 -11.51 -1.67
C THR A 259 -12.52 -10.00 -1.78
N LEU A 260 -11.53 -9.18 -1.43
CA LEU A 260 -11.56 -7.70 -1.53
C LEU A 260 -10.80 -7.16 -2.75
N GLU A 261 -10.59 -7.97 -3.78
CA GLU A 261 -9.87 -7.61 -5.01
C GLU A 261 -8.40 -7.18 -4.80
N LYS A 262 -7.84 -7.46 -3.62
CA LYS A 262 -6.40 -7.25 -3.34
C LYS A 262 -5.59 -8.41 -3.87
N ILE A 263 -4.36 -8.16 -4.34
CA ILE A 263 -3.45 -9.22 -4.78
C ILE A 263 -3.15 -10.15 -3.60
N ALA A 264 -3.35 -11.45 -3.82
CA ALA A 264 -3.13 -12.50 -2.83
C ALA A 264 -1.66 -12.97 -2.88
N LYS A 265 -0.72 -12.19 -2.32
CA LYS A 265 0.73 -12.48 -2.33
C LYS A 265 1.08 -13.85 -1.75
N ALA A 266 0.31 -14.33 -0.76
CA ALA A 266 0.50 -15.68 -0.20
C ALA A 266 0.33 -16.80 -1.25
N GLU A 267 -0.55 -16.59 -2.24
CA GLU A 267 -0.71 -17.53 -3.35
C GLU A 267 0.50 -17.54 -4.28
N LEU A 268 1.06 -16.34 -4.56
CA LEU A 268 2.27 -16.22 -5.38
C LEU A 268 3.49 -16.88 -4.70
N ARG A 269 3.61 -16.75 -3.35
CA ARG A 269 4.66 -17.45 -2.59
C ARG A 269 4.51 -18.96 -2.72
N ARG A 270 3.29 -19.50 -2.58
CA ARG A 270 3.04 -20.94 -2.75
C ARG A 270 3.38 -21.44 -4.15
N GLN A 271 3.16 -20.65 -5.18
CA GLN A 271 3.56 -21.00 -6.55
C GLN A 271 5.09 -21.10 -6.67
N LEU A 272 5.85 -20.22 -6.01
CA LEU A 272 7.33 -20.29 -6.01
C LEU A 272 7.89 -21.46 -5.20
N GLU A 273 7.14 -21.96 -4.21
CA GLU A 273 7.54 -23.14 -3.42
C GLU A 273 7.27 -24.47 -4.14
N ALA A 274 6.37 -24.44 -5.13
CA ALA A 274 5.99 -25.61 -5.91
C ALA A 274 6.84 -25.86 -7.17
N ASP A 275 7.59 -24.84 -7.60
CA ASP A 275 8.51 -24.87 -8.74
C ASP A 275 9.90 -25.38 -8.34
#